data_75485f6025dab13ecb9df28de18bfb2b
#
_entry.id   75485f6025dab13ecb9df28de18bfb2b
#
_cell.length_a   1.000
_cell.length_b   1.000
_cell.length_c   1.000
_cell.angle_alpha   90.00
_cell.angle_beta   90.00
_cell.angle_gamma   90.00
#
_symmetry.space_group_name_H-M   'P 1'
#
loop_
_entity.id
_entity.type
_entity.pdbx_description
1 polymer ?
#
loop_
_entity_poly.entity_id
_entity_poly.type
_entity_poly.pdbx_seq_one_letter_code
_entity_poly.pdbx_strand_id
1 'polypeptide(L)'
;TKMMVHVVDAAGSEGRDPVDDIYKINAELEAYNPEIAKRPQVIAANKTDLIYGDGDEQIKRLKDEFEPKGIRVFPISGVSGQGISELLYYVSSELEKMDDSPVVFEQEFFPEDELIYEDLPYTVEKDGDVYVVEGPKIEKMLGYTNLDSEKGFAFFQKFLKDTGILDELEASGIQEGDTVKMYGLQFDYYK
;
A
#
# COMPACT_ATOMS: atom_id res chain seq x y z
N THR A 1 -3.00 9.38 -2.70
CA THR A 1 -2.35 10.40 -1.84
C THR A 1 -2.27 11.72 -2.60
N LYS A 2 -2.80 12.81 -2.05
CA LYS A 2 -2.76 14.16 -2.66
C LYS A 2 -1.52 14.95 -2.25
N MET A 3 -1.10 14.80 -0.98
CA MET A 3 0.03 15.50 -0.38
C MET A 3 0.78 14.58 0.56
N MET A 4 2.08 14.76 0.72
CA MET A 4 2.93 14.00 1.64
C MET A 4 3.35 14.83 2.82
N VAL A 5 3.26 14.26 4.03
CA VAL A 5 3.85 14.82 5.25
C VAL A 5 5.06 13.96 5.60
N HIS A 6 6.24 14.52 5.42
CA HIS A 6 7.50 13.86 5.69
C HIS A 6 7.89 14.11 7.15
N VAL A 7 7.75 13.10 7.99
CA VAL A 7 8.10 13.20 9.42
C VAL A 7 9.55 12.79 9.61
N VAL A 8 10.37 13.70 10.13
CA VAL A 8 11.81 13.48 10.35
C VAL A 8 12.20 13.76 11.80
N ASP A 9 13.15 13.01 12.33
CA ASP A 9 13.75 13.26 13.65
C ASP A 9 14.70 14.47 13.59
N ALA A 10 14.18 15.65 13.91
CA ALA A 10 14.97 16.87 13.87
C ALA A 10 16.02 16.96 14.99
N ALA A 11 15.88 16.19 16.06
CA ALA A 11 16.85 16.13 17.13
C ALA A 11 18.08 15.26 16.78
N GLY A 12 17.98 14.44 15.70
CA GLY A 12 19.03 13.49 15.36
C GLY A 12 19.31 12.49 16.45
N SER A 13 18.28 12.11 17.24
CA SER A 13 18.42 11.26 18.44
C SER A 13 19.03 9.89 18.17
N GLU A 14 18.97 9.43 16.92
CA GLU A 14 19.55 8.16 16.45
C GLU A 14 20.88 8.35 15.70
N GLY A 15 21.47 9.54 15.76
CA GLY A 15 22.74 9.86 15.10
C GLY A 15 22.65 10.00 13.59
N ARG A 16 21.45 10.19 13.04
CA ARG A 16 21.22 10.45 11.60
C ARG A 16 21.09 11.94 11.36
N ASP A 17 21.53 12.37 10.18
CA ASP A 17 21.32 13.74 9.72
C ASP A 17 19.90 13.86 9.11
N PRO A 18 19.04 14.75 9.64
CA PRO A 18 17.67 14.88 9.15
C PRO A 18 17.56 15.35 7.70
N VAL A 19 18.51 16.13 7.20
CA VAL A 19 18.53 16.56 5.80
C VAL A 19 18.85 15.38 4.88
N ASP A 20 19.86 14.58 5.25
CA ASP A 20 20.23 13.39 4.49
C ASP A 20 19.12 12.35 4.46
N ASP A 21 18.40 12.18 5.56
CA ASP A 21 17.28 11.23 5.63
C ASP A 21 16.13 11.64 4.70
N ILE A 22 15.81 12.94 4.60
CA ILE A 22 14.80 13.44 3.65
C ILE A 22 15.21 13.15 2.21
N TYR A 23 16.48 13.41 1.86
CA TYR A 23 16.97 13.13 0.51
C TYR A 23 16.93 11.65 0.15
N LYS A 24 17.31 10.77 1.08
CA LYS A 24 17.26 9.32 0.88
C LYS A 24 15.84 8.84 0.62
N ILE A 25 14.88 9.27 1.46
CA ILE A 25 13.48 8.90 1.30
C ILE A 25 12.91 9.45 -0.01
N ASN A 26 13.25 10.68 -0.40
CA ASN A 26 12.82 11.22 -1.69
C ASN A 26 13.39 10.43 -2.87
N ALA A 27 14.64 9.98 -2.80
CA ALA A 27 15.23 9.12 -3.82
C ALA A 27 14.55 7.74 -3.89
N GLU A 28 14.20 7.16 -2.74
CA GLU A 28 13.45 5.90 -2.67
C GLU A 28 12.03 6.06 -3.24
N LEU A 29 11.35 7.17 -2.94
CA LEU A 29 10.02 7.47 -3.50
C LEU A 29 10.09 7.64 -5.02
N GLU A 30 11.11 8.32 -5.54
CA GLU A 30 11.29 8.51 -6.98
C GLU A 30 11.58 7.19 -7.69
N ALA A 31 12.38 6.32 -7.07
CA ALA A 31 12.67 4.99 -7.60
C ALA A 31 11.44 4.06 -7.57
N TYR A 32 10.58 4.21 -6.55
CA TYR A 32 9.37 3.41 -6.40
C TYR A 32 8.26 3.88 -7.34
N ASN A 33 7.94 5.18 -7.34
CA ASN A 33 6.92 5.77 -8.20
C ASN A 33 7.16 7.27 -8.39
N PRO A 34 7.64 7.71 -9.57
CA PRO A 34 7.92 9.12 -9.88
C PRO A 34 6.69 10.04 -9.75
N GLU A 35 5.48 9.53 -9.95
CA GLU A 35 4.24 10.32 -9.79
C GLU A 35 3.93 10.62 -8.32
N ILE A 36 4.29 9.73 -7.41
CA ILE A 36 4.20 9.99 -5.97
C ILE A 36 5.26 10.99 -5.55
N ALA A 37 6.48 10.85 -6.05
CA ALA A 37 7.60 11.76 -5.72
C ALA A 37 7.33 13.22 -6.13
N LYS A 38 6.53 13.45 -7.18
CA LYS A 38 6.13 14.79 -7.64
C LYS A 38 5.02 15.43 -6.80
N ARG A 39 4.41 14.70 -5.87
CA ARG A 39 3.33 15.25 -5.04
C ARG A 39 3.84 16.36 -4.14
N PRO A 40 3.00 17.37 -3.83
CA PRO A 40 3.34 18.39 -2.85
C PRO A 40 3.75 17.76 -1.52
N GLN A 41 4.82 18.28 -0.95
CA GLN A 41 5.39 17.78 0.30
C GLN A 41 5.45 18.89 1.35
N VAL A 42 5.37 18.48 2.60
CA VAL A 42 5.62 19.28 3.79
C VAL A 42 6.48 18.48 4.76
N ILE A 43 7.40 19.11 5.44
CA ILE A 43 8.27 18.47 6.41
C ILE A 43 7.77 18.77 7.82
N ALA A 44 7.52 17.72 8.59
CA ALA A 44 7.27 17.77 10.02
C ALA A 44 8.58 17.42 10.75
N ALA A 45 9.28 18.44 11.19
CA ALA A 45 10.53 18.33 11.95
C ALA A 45 10.19 17.97 13.40
N ASN A 46 10.10 16.66 13.67
CA ASN A 46 9.62 16.10 14.93
C ASN A 46 10.72 15.99 16.00
N LYS A 47 10.31 15.71 17.22
CA LYS A 47 11.13 15.57 18.43
C LYS A 47 11.77 16.88 18.88
N THR A 48 11.10 18.03 18.65
CA THR A 48 11.60 19.33 19.13
C THR A 48 11.71 19.41 20.66
N ASP A 49 11.00 18.55 21.37
CA ASP A 49 11.11 18.40 22.83
C ASP A 49 12.47 17.84 23.30
N LEU A 50 13.24 17.21 22.41
CA LEU A 50 14.58 16.71 22.67
C LEU A 50 15.68 17.69 22.22
N ILE A 51 15.31 18.82 21.64
CA ILE A 51 16.23 19.85 21.20
C ILE A 51 16.50 20.81 22.34
N TYR A 52 17.75 20.84 22.84
CA TYR A 52 18.20 21.72 23.92
C TYR A 52 19.28 22.69 23.43
N GLY A 53 19.29 23.90 23.97
CA GLY A 53 20.32 24.91 23.66
C GLY A 53 20.24 25.44 22.22
N ASP A 54 21.33 25.36 21.49
CA ASP A 54 21.44 25.85 20.09
C ASP A 54 20.69 24.96 19.08
N GLY A 55 19.77 24.12 19.51
CA GLY A 55 19.01 23.19 18.68
C GLY A 55 18.10 23.84 17.63
N ASP A 56 17.83 25.13 17.75
CA ASP A 56 17.21 25.92 16.68
C ASP A 56 18.04 25.90 15.38
N GLU A 57 19.34 25.59 15.46
CA GLU A 57 20.22 25.48 14.31
C GLU A 57 19.82 24.33 13.36
N GLN A 58 19.40 23.18 13.90
CA GLN A 58 18.93 22.06 13.07
C GLN A 58 17.61 22.40 12.35
N ILE A 59 16.69 23.02 13.07
CA ILE A 59 15.43 23.49 12.46
C ILE A 59 15.70 24.56 11.42
N LYS A 60 16.60 25.48 11.70
CA LYS A 60 17.02 26.51 10.76
C LYS A 60 17.64 25.89 9.52
N ARG A 61 18.54 24.92 9.68
CA ARG A 61 19.18 24.20 8.56
C ARG A 61 18.16 23.50 7.69
N LEU A 62 17.15 22.84 8.27
CA LEU A 62 16.06 22.24 7.51
C LEU A 62 15.26 23.30 6.72
N LYS A 63 14.93 24.42 7.35
CA LYS A 63 14.24 25.53 6.68
C LYS A 63 15.05 26.12 5.55
N ASP A 64 16.32 26.45 5.81
CA ASP A 64 17.23 27.03 4.82
C ASP A 64 17.42 26.13 3.59
N GLU A 65 17.35 24.79 3.78
CA GLU A 65 17.52 23.82 2.71
C GLU A 65 16.22 23.59 1.90
N PHE A 66 15.07 23.49 2.56
CA PHE A 66 13.84 23.01 1.91
C PHE A 66 12.81 24.11 1.60
N GLU A 67 12.74 25.19 2.37
CA GLU A 67 11.78 26.27 2.11
C GLU A 67 12.04 27.01 0.78
N PRO A 68 13.30 27.24 0.34
CA PRO A 68 13.56 27.78 -0.99
C PRO A 68 13.09 26.88 -2.14
N LYS A 69 12.89 25.58 -1.88
CA LYS A 69 12.36 24.60 -2.82
C LYS A 69 10.83 24.49 -2.78
N GLY A 70 10.17 25.35 -2.01
CA GLY A 70 8.71 25.36 -1.84
C GLY A 70 8.18 24.31 -0.85
N ILE A 71 9.06 23.64 -0.09
CA ILE A 71 8.69 22.63 0.90
C ILE A 71 8.75 23.27 2.29
N ARG A 72 7.59 23.50 2.91
CA ARG A 72 7.53 24.11 4.25
C ARG A 72 7.96 23.15 5.33
N VAL A 73 8.63 23.69 6.35
CA VAL A 73 9.14 22.96 7.50
C VAL A 73 8.39 23.38 8.77
N PHE A 74 7.74 22.44 9.43
CA PHE A 74 7.00 22.62 10.68
C PHE A 74 7.73 21.94 11.82
N PRO A 75 8.30 22.72 12.78
CA PRO A 75 8.81 22.14 14.01
C PRO A 75 7.65 21.60 14.85
N ILE A 76 7.70 20.31 15.18
CA ILE A 76 6.65 19.68 15.97
C ILE A 76 7.24 18.82 17.09
N SER A 77 6.44 18.52 18.08
CA SER A 77 6.69 17.45 19.04
C SER A 77 5.48 16.53 19.12
N GLY A 78 5.65 15.30 18.71
CA GLY A 78 4.61 14.27 18.83
C GLY A 78 4.28 13.93 20.28
N VAL A 79 5.20 14.17 21.22
CA VAL A 79 5.02 13.90 22.64
C VAL A 79 4.23 15.00 23.32
N SER A 80 4.60 16.28 23.10
CA SER A 80 3.94 17.43 23.73
C SER A 80 2.72 17.96 22.96
N GLY A 81 2.60 17.61 21.68
CA GLY A 81 1.59 18.16 20.78
C GLY A 81 1.94 19.54 20.22
N GLN A 82 3.09 20.11 20.57
CA GLN A 82 3.52 21.41 20.08
C GLN A 82 3.68 21.40 18.56
N GLY A 83 3.21 22.47 17.88
CA GLY A 83 3.32 22.67 16.43
C GLY A 83 2.39 21.81 15.57
N ILE A 84 1.75 20.77 16.13
CA ILE A 84 0.88 19.84 15.36
C ILE A 84 -0.32 20.58 14.78
N SER A 85 -0.98 21.44 15.56
CA SER A 85 -2.17 22.18 15.09
C SER A 85 -1.84 23.10 13.90
N GLU A 86 -0.67 23.74 13.90
CA GLU A 86 -0.21 24.60 12.82
C GLU A 86 0.07 23.78 11.54
N LEU A 87 0.73 22.62 11.67
CA LEU A 87 0.96 21.69 10.58
C LEU A 87 -0.38 21.23 9.97
N LEU A 88 -1.32 20.77 10.80
CA LEU A 88 -2.60 20.26 10.34
C LEU A 88 -3.45 21.35 9.65
N TYR A 89 -3.43 22.56 10.19
CA TYR A 89 -4.11 23.69 9.56
C TYR A 89 -3.53 24.00 8.18
N TYR A 90 -2.22 24.01 8.05
CA TYR A 90 -1.54 24.21 6.77
C TYR A 90 -1.91 23.09 5.77
N VAL A 91 -1.79 21.83 6.18
CA VAL A 91 -2.13 20.67 5.33
C VAL A 91 -3.59 20.75 4.87
N SER A 92 -4.54 21.05 5.78
CA SER A 92 -5.95 21.23 5.43
C SER A 92 -6.15 22.34 4.39
N SER A 93 -5.52 23.49 4.60
CA SER A 93 -5.63 24.63 3.69
C SER A 93 -5.04 24.36 2.29
N GLU A 94 -3.99 23.54 2.22
CA GLU A 94 -3.41 23.15 0.92
C GLU A 94 -4.29 22.10 0.23
N LEU A 95 -4.85 21.14 0.97
CA LEU A 95 -5.76 20.14 0.43
C LEU A 95 -7.05 20.77 -0.14
N GLU A 96 -7.56 21.82 0.48
CA GLU A 96 -8.73 22.56 -0.02
C GLU A 96 -8.49 23.25 -1.37
N LYS A 97 -7.23 23.59 -1.67
CA LYS A 97 -6.84 24.22 -2.95
C LYS A 97 -6.61 23.19 -4.06
N MET A 98 -6.45 21.92 -3.70
CA MET A 98 -6.18 20.85 -4.65
C MET A 98 -7.47 20.37 -5.30
N ASP A 99 -7.41 20.11 -6.60
CA ASP A 99 -8.53 19.53 -7.34
C ASP A 99 -8.92 18.17 -6.76
N ASP A 100 -10.23 17.96 -6.60
CA ASP A 100 -10.82 16.72 -6.09
C ASP A 100 -10.90 15.62 -7.16
N SER A 101 -10.40 15.87 -8.35
CA SER A 101 -10.34 14.86 -9.40
C SER A 101 -9.58 13.62 -8.90
N PRO A 102 -10.22 12.45 -8.85
CA PRO A 102 -9.53 11.25 -8.45
C PRO A 102 -8.41 10.98 -9.44
N VAL A 103 -7.16 10.99 -8.97
CA VAL A 103 -6.06 10.47 -9.78
C VAL A 103 -6.26 8.96 -9.87
N VAL A 104 -6.79 8.53 -10.98
CA VAL A 104 -6.83 7.11 -11.32
C VAL A 104 -5.39 6.74 -11.67
N PHE A 105 -4.70 6.10 -10.74
CA PHE A 105 -3.47 5.41 -11.09
C PHE A 105 -3.89 4.27 -12.02
N GLU A 106 -3.46 4.31 -13.26
CA GLU A 106 -3.50 3.11 -14.07
C GLU A 106 -2.66 2.08 -13.31
N GLN A 107 -3.27 0.96 -13.01
CA GLN A 107 -2.60 -0.13 -12.34
C GLN A 107 -1.60 -0.69 -13.37
N GLU A 108 -0.33 -0.25 -13.30
CA GLU A 108 0.74 -0.73 -14.19
C GLU A 108 1.05 -2.21 -13.99
N PHE A 109 0.56 -2.76 -12.90
CA PHE A 109 0.65 -4.16 -12.57
C PHE A 109 -0.74 -4.79 -12.62
N PHE A 110 -1.04 -5.43 -13.72
CA PHE A 110 -2.14 -6.37 -13.81
C PHE A 110 -1.60 -7.73 -13.37
N PRO A 111 -2.08 -8.30 -12.24
CA PRO A 111 -1.80 -9.70 -11.92
C PRO A 111 -2.11 -10.64 -13.09
N GLU A 112 -3.00 -10.21 -13.99
CA GLU A 112 -3.39 -10.93 -15.20
C GLU A 112 -2.23 -11.13 -16.19
N ASP A 113 -1.28 -10.20 -16.29
CA ASP A 113 -0.13 -10.31 -17.21
C ASP A 113 1.01 -11.17 -16.65
N GLU A 114 1.18 -11.25 -15.31
CA GLU A 114 2.12 -12.19 -14.67
C GLU A 114 1.49 -13.54 -14.34
N LEU A 115 0.18 -13.61 -14.31
CA LEU A 115 -0.57 -14.85 -14.24
C LEU A 115 -0.75 -15.46 -15.65
N ILE A 116 0.25 -15.36 -16.51
CA ILE A 116 0.47 -16.39 -17.53
C ILE A 116 0.70 -17.65 -16.70
N TYR A 117 -0.41 -18.36 -16.50
CA TYR A 117 -0.49 -19.60 -15.71
C TYR A 117 0.20 -20.74 -16.47
N GLU A 118 1.45 -20.50 -16.84
CA GLU A 118 2.30 -21.55 -17.37
C GLU A 118 2.38 -22.63 -16.30
N ASP A 119 1.58 -23.69 -16.52
CA ASP A 119 1.71 -25.03 -15.96
C ASP A 119 2.04 -25.19 -14.47
N LEU A 120 1.61 -24.23 -13.61
CA LEU A 120 1.67 -24.52 -12.18
C LEU A 120 0.60 -25.57 -11.84
N PRO A 121 1.01 -26.70 -11.23
CA PRO A 121 0.07 -27.77 -10.94
C PRO A 121 -0.92 -27.38 -9.84
N TYR A 122 -2.09 -27.97 -9.92
CA TYR A 122 -3.07 -28.01 -8.84
C TYR A 122 -3.67 -29.41 -8.80
N THR A 123 -4.30 -29.77 -7.69
CA THR A 123 -5.01 -31.03 -7.49
C THR A 123 -6.41 -30.75 -7.02
N VAL A 124 -7.36 -31.59 -7.46
CA VAL A 124 -8.74 -31.61 -6.99
C VAL A 124 -8.98 -32.96 -6.33
N GLU A 125 -9.21 -32.97 -5.04
CA GLU A 125 -9.45 -34.19 -4.27
C GLU A 125 -10.77 -34.09 -3.51
N LYS A 126 -11.49 -35.23 -3.37
CA LYS A 126 -12.69 -35.30 -2.57
C LYS A 126 -12.37 -35.87 -1.19
N ASP A 127 -12.58 -35.08 -0.15
CA ASP A 127 -12.43 -35.49 1.25
C ASP A 127 -13.82 -35.47 1.93
N GLY A 128 -14.47 -36.63 1.99
CA GLY A 128 -15.85 -36.74 2.47
C GLY A 128 -16.85 -35.98 1.60
N ASP A 129 -17.48 -34.96 2.16
CA ASP A 129 -18.46 -34.10 1.47
C ASP A 129 -17.84 -32.78 0.99
N VAL A 130 -16.53 -32.64 1.07
CA VAL A 130 -15.78 -31.40 0.70
C VAL A 130 -14.85 -31.69 -0.46
N TYR A 131 -14.84 -30.83 -1.46
CA TYR A 131 -13.86 -30.83 -2.54
C TYR A 131 -12.70 -29.92 -2.19
N VAL A 132 -11.50 -30.48 -2.10
CA VAL A 132 -10.26 -29.75 -1.74
C VAL A 132 -9.48 -29.48 -3.01
N VAL A 133 -9.18 -28.20 -3.26
CA VAL A 133 -8.36 -27.76 -4.40
C VAL A 133 -7.11 -27.09 -3.86
N GLU A 134 -5.96 -27.68 -4.10
CA GLU A 134 -4.67 -27.20 -3.61
C GLU A 134 -3.62 -27.20 -4.70
N GLY A 135 -2.60 -26.38 -4.52
CA GLY A 135 -1.44 -26.31 -5.40
C GLY A 135 -0.87 -24.89 -5.51
N PRO A 136 0.37 -24.77 -6.00
CA PRO A 136 1.04 -23.45 -6.12
C PRO A 136 0.26 -22.41 -6.90
N LYS A 137 -0.53 -22.86 -7.89
CA LYS A 137 -1.41 -22.02 -8.71
C LYS A 137 -2.49 -21.33 -7.86
N ILE A 138 -3.12 -22.09 -6.96
CA ILE A 138 -4.17 -21.60 -6.08
C ILE A 138 -3.60 -20.69 -5.00
N GLU A 139 -2.51 -21.13 -4.37
CA GLU A 139 -1.84 -20.35 -3.33
C GLU A 139 -1.41 -18.97 -3.85
N LYS A 140 -0.81 -18.93 -5.04
CA LYS A 140 -0.39 -17.70 -5.70
C LYS A 140 -1.59 -16.78 -5.96
N MET A 141 -2.68 -17.29 -6.51
CA MET A 141 -3.88 -16.52 -6.80
C MET A 141 -4.50 -15.94 -5.52
N LEU A 142 -4.67 -16.74 -4.46
CA LEU A 142 -5.21 -16.29 -3.19
C LEU A 142 -4.33 -15.23 -2.51
N GLY A 143 -3.01 -15.33 -2.65
CA GLY A 143 -2.05 -14.37 -2.08
C GLY A 143 -2.12 -12.97 -2.69
N TYR A 144 -2.58 -12.84 -3.94
CA TYR A 144 -2.65 -11.56 -4.66
C TYR A 144 -4.07 -10.99 -4.78
N THR A 145 -5.11 -11.77 -4.45
CA THR A 145 -6.50 -11.40 -4.71
C THR A 145 -7.23 -11.03 -3.42
N ASN A 146 -7.72 -9.80 -3.35
CA ASN A 146 -8.62 -9.39 -2.27
C ASN A 146 -10.05 -9.83 -2.59
N LEU A 147 -10.46 -10.96 -2.03
CA LEU A 147 -11.78 -11.57 -2.26
C LEU A 147 -12.95 -10.81 -1.61
N ASP A 148 -12.68 -9.89 -0.68
CA ASP A 148 -13.69 -9.02 -0.07
C ASP A 148 -14.15 -7.91 -1.03
N SER A 149 -13.40 -7.67 -2.10
CA SER A 149 -13.77 -6.70 -3.13
C SER A 149 -14.56 -7.34 -4.25
N GLU A 150 -15.54 -6.61 -4.80
CA GLU A 150 -16.36 -7.07 -5.94
C GLU A 150 -15.48 -7.42 -7.16
N LYS A 151 -14.44 -6.63 -7.43
CA LYS A 151 -13.49 -6.88 -8.51
C LYS A 151 -12.63 -8.13 -8.26
N GLY A 152 -12.14 -8.30 -7.03
CA GLY A 152 -11.34 -9.47 -6.67
C GLY A 152 -12.17 -10.75 -6.72
N PHE A 153 -13.43 -10.70 -6.32
CA PHE A 153 -14.34 -11.85 -6.43
C PHE A 153 -14.66 -12.20 -7.89
N ALA A 154 -14.91 -11.20 -8.74
CA ALA A 154 -15.11 -11.42 -10.18
C ALA A 154 -13.85 -11.99 -10.86
N PHE A 155 -12.66 -11.54 -10.45
CA PHE A 155 -11.41 -12.12 -10.91
C PHE A 155 -11.24 -13.57 -10.46
N PHE A 156 -11.59 -13.91 -9.22
CA PHE A 156 -11.55 -15.28 -8.71
C PHE A 156 -12.48 -16.21 -9.51
N GLN A 157 -13.70 -15.78 -9.80
CA GLN A 157 -14.64 -16.56 -10.61
C GLN A 157 -14.09 -16.79 -12.03
N LYS A 158 -13.54 -15.75 -12.65
CA LYS A 158 -12.88 -15.87 -13.96
C LYS A 158 -11.70 -16.83 -13.92
N PHE A 159 -10.85 -16.72 -12.88
CA PHE A 159 -9.72 -17.62 -12.66
C PHE A 159 -10.15 -19.10 -12.62
N LEU A 160 -11.15 -19.44 -11.82
CA LEU A 160 -11.65 -20.82 -11.71
C LEU A 160 -12.11 -21.38 -13.06
N LYS A 161 -12.70 -20.53 -13.89
CA LYS A 161 -13.17 -20.90 -15.23
C LYS A 161 -12.01 -21.05 -16.22
N ASP A 162 -11.13 -20.04 -16.31
CA ASP A 162 -10.08 -20.00 -17.32
C ASP A 162 -8.99 -21.06 -17.07
N THR A 163 -8.83 -21.49 -15.82
CA THR A 163 -7.86 -22.53 -15.44
C THR A 163 -8.42 -23.95 -15.54
N GLY A 164 -9.71 -24.12 -15.86
CA GLY A 164 -10.34 -25.42 -15.97
C GLY A 164 -10.67 -26.10 -14.62
N ILE A 165 -10.50 -25.40 -13.50
CA ILE A 165 -10.80 -25.93 -12.16
C ILE A 165 -12.27 -26.28 -12.02
N LEU A 166 -13.16 -25.45 -12.58
CA LEU A 166 -14.60 -25.73 -12.57
C LEU A 166 -14.93 -27.00 -13.36
N ASP A 167 -14.32 -27.18 -14.52
CA ASP A 167 -14.53 -28.35 -15.36
C ASP A 167 -14.05 -29.64 -14.65
N GLU A 168 -12.95 -29.56 -13.91
CA GLU A 168 -12.42 -30.69 -13.15
C GLU A 168 -13.24 -31.02 -11.91
N LEU A 169 -13.78 -30.00 -11.21
CA LEU A 169 -14.74 -30.19 -10.13
C LEU A 169 -16.02 -30.87 -10.63
N GLU A 170 -16.57 -30.42 -11.77
CA GLU A 170 -17.73 -31.04 -12.42
C GLU A 170 -17.44 -32.51 -12.84
N ALA A 171 -16.26 -32.76 -13.41
CA ALA A 171 -15.83 -34.12 -13.76
C ALA A 171 -15.65 -35.02 -12.52
N SER A 172 -15.30 -34.43 -11.38
CA SER A 172 -15.20 -35.12 -10.08
C SER A 172 -16.56 -35.35 -9.41
N GLY A 173 -17.65 -34.85 -10.03
CA GLY A 173 -19.03 -35.11 -9.62
C GLY A 173 -19.57 -34.13 -8.57
N ILE A 174 -19.05 -32.91 -8.49
CA ILE A 174 -19.57 -31.85 -7.60
C ILE A 174 -21.02 -31.51 -7.97
N GLN A 175 -21.84 -31.26 -6.97
CA GLN A 175 -23.23 -30.84 -7.12
C GLN A 175 -23.49 -29.48 -6.46
N GLU A 176 -24.60 -28.85 -6.85
CA GLU A 176 -25.02 -27.59 -6.23
C GLU A 176 -25.20 -27.76 -4.71
N GLY A 177 -24.56 -26.87 -3.94
CA GLY A 177 -24.55 -26.91 -2.48
C GLY A 177 -23.37 -27.69 -1.89
N ASP A 178 -22.57 -28.38 -2.70
CA ASP A 178 -21.34 -29.01 -2.20
C ASP A 178 -20.32 -27.95 -1.84
N THR A 179 -19.49 -28.22 -0.83
CA THR A 179 -18.51 -27.30 -0.35
C THR A 179 -17.15 -27.49 -1.06
N VAL A 180 -16.57 -26.39 -1.51
CA VAL A 180 -15.20 -26.35 -2.05
C VAL A 180 -14.29 -25.64 -1.06
N LYS A 181 -13.14 -26.23 -0.80
CA LYS A 181 -12.08 -25.67 0.05
C LYS A 181 -10.81 -25.45 -0.74
N MET A 182 -10.27 -24.23 -0.65
CA MET A 182 -9.00 -23.82 -1.26
C MET A 182 -8.13 -23.14 -0.18
N TYR A 183 -7.22 -23.89 0.45
CA TYR A 183 -6.45 -23.43 1.62
C TYR A 183 -7.34 -22.85 2.72
N GLY A 184 -7.25 -21.55 3.00
CA GLY A 184 -8.08 -20.87 4.00
C GLY A 184 -9.45 -20.40 3.52
N LEU A 185 -9.74 -20.53 2.21
CA LEU A 185 -11.01 -20.16 1.62
C LEU A 185 -11.95 -21.36 1.56
N GLN A 186 -13.21 -21.17 1.93
CA GLN A 186 -14.27 -22.17 1.81
C GLN A 186 -15.52 -21.51 1.28
N PHE A 187 -16.15 -22.12 0.29
CA PHE A 187 -17.39 -21.64 -0.31
C PHE A 187 -18.23 -22.80 -0.87
N ASP A 188 -19.53 -22.55 -1.05
CA ASP A 188 -20.42 -23.52 -1.63
C ASP A 188 -20.49 -23.34 -3.15
N TYR A 189 -20.52 -24.47 -3.86
CA TYR A 189 -20.61 -24.50 -5.32
C TYR A 189 -22.05 -24.28 -5.77
N TYR A 190 -22.25 -23.28 -6.63
CA TYR A 190 -23.51 -23.04 -7.35
C TYR A 190 -23.20 -22.74 -8.82
N LYS A 191 -24.03 -23.26 -9.70
CA LYS A 191 -23.88 -23.17 -11.16
C LYS A 191 -24.54 -21.92 -11.72
#